data_782faf951f146f49c2be233a4cbda5b2
#
_entry.id   782faf951f146f49c2be233a4cbda5b2
#
_cell.length_a   1.000
_cell.length_b   1.000
_cell.length_c   1.000
_cell.angle_alpha   90.00
_cell.angle_beta   90.00
_cell.angle_gamma   90.00
#
_symmetry.space_group_name_H-M   'P 1'
#
loop_
_entity.id
_entity.type
_entity.pdbx_description
1 polymer ?
#
loop_
_entity_poly.entity_id
_entity_poly.type
_entity_poly.pdbx_seq_one_letter_code
_entity_poly.pdbx_strand_id
1 'polypeptide(L)'
;MAAIEVEGQRRLASKSDDPLPVYGERILDGYRTWDPFRSKLAALLLKCSRPALRLDRDSRVLYLGAATGTTVSHVSDIVCSGLVYAVEFSPRAMRDLIRLCERRRNIVPILADASHPEDYAFLL
;
A
#
# COMPACT_ATOMS: atom_id res chain seq x y z
N MET A 1 -5.19 -6.56 8.05
CA MET A 1 -5.81 -5.25 8.30
C MET A 1 -6.67 -5.33 9.54
N ALA A 2 -6.56 -4.37 10.42
CA ALA A 2 -7.27 -4.36 11.68
C ALA A 2 -7.57 -2.93 12.14
N ALA A 3 -8.53 -2.79 13.05
CA ALA A 3 -8.72 -1.56 13.80
C ALA A 3 -8.00 -1.71 15.14
N ILE A 4 -7.14 -0.75 15.47
CA ILE A 4 -6.41 -0.72 16.74
C ILE A 4 -6.70 0.57 17.48
N GLU A 5 -6.50 0.57 18.80
CA GLU A 5 -6.61 1.78 19.61
C GLU A 5 -5.25 2.46 19.75
N VAL A 6 -5.22 3.75 19.44
CA VAL A 6 -4.06 4.62 19.63
C VAL A 6 -4.53 5.86 20.36
N GLU A 7 -3.99 6.10 21.56
CA GLU A 7 -4.37 7.25 22.39
C GLU A 7 -5.88 7.37 22.61
N GLY A 8 -6.55 6.22 22.82
CA GLY A 8 -7.99 6.17 23.04
C GLY A 8 -8.86 6.29 21.79
N GLN A 9 -8.26 6.35 20.60
CA GLN A 9 -8.99 6.42 19.33
C GLN A 9 -8.78 5.15 18.51
N ARG A 10 -9.86 4.69 17.87
CA ARG A 10 -9.76 3.58 16.91
C ARG A 10 -9.11 4.07 15.62
N ARG A 11 -8.09 3.35 15.19
CA ARG A 11 -7.35 3.63 13.96
C ARG A 11 -7.32 2.39 13.08
N LEU A 12 -7.43 2.60 11.77
CA LEU A 12 -7.15 1.54 10.81
C LEU A 12 -5.65 1.26 10.81
N ALA A 13 -5.28 0.00 10.69
CA ALA A 13 -3.88 -0.40 10.67
C ALA A 13 -3.66 -1.63 9.81
N SER A 14 -2.46 -1.78 9.30
CA SER A 14 -2.01 -3.00 8.63
C SER A 14 -0.91 -3.67 9.45
N LYS A 15 -0.96 -5.00 9.54
CA LYS A 15 0.08 -5.78 10.21
C LYS A 15 1.29 -5.90 9.29
N SER A 16 2.47 -5.56 9.79
CA SER A 16 3.69 -5.55 9.02
C SER A 16 4.80 -6.34 9.72
N ASP A 17 5.58 -7.08 8.93
CA ASP A 17 6.80 -7.72 9.41
C ASP A 17 7.99 -6.75 9.40
N ASP A 18 7.86 -5.60 8.73
CA ASP A 18 8.89 -4.57 8.70
C ASP A 18 8.73 -3.65 9.93
N PRO A 19 9.73 -3.57 10.82
CA PRO A 19 9.62 -2.81 12.07
C PRO A 19 9.76 -1.29 11.89
N LEU A 20 10.00 -0.80 10.67
CA LEU A 20 10.29 0.61 10.41
C LEU A 20 9.09 1.31 9.75
N PRO A 21 8.81 2.58 10.14
CA PRO A 21 7.79 3.35 9.45
C PRO A 21 8.21 3.67 8.01
N VAL A 22 7.21 3.85 7.16
CA VAL A 22 7.40 4.21 5.74
C VAL A 22 7.30 5.71 5.54
N TYR A 23 6.34 6.34 6.19
CA TYR A 23 6.05 7.78 6.01
C TYR A 23 5.84 8.51 7.35
N GLY A 24 6.40 7.98 8.44
CA GLY A 24 6.27 8.56 9.78
C GLY A 24 5.04 8.09 10.54
N GLU A 25 4.36 7.06 10.07
CA GLU A 25 3.22 6.47 10.77
C GLU A 25 3.66 5.79 12.07
N ARG A 26 2.71 5.68 13.03
CA ARG A 26 2.96 4.98 14.28
C ARG A 26 2.91 3.47 14.08
N ILE A 27 3.76 2.77 14.82
CA ILE A 27 3.80 1.31 14.84
C ILE A 27 3.55 0.83 16.26
N LEU A 28 2.52 -0.01 16.43
CA LEU A 28 2.15 -0.59 17.73
C LEU A 28 1.95 -2.10 17.55
N ASP A 29 2.74 -2.89 18.26
CA ASP A 29 2.64 -4.36 18.26
C ASP A 29 2.64 -4.97 16.85
N GLY A 30 3.47 -4.44 15.96
CA GLY A 30 3.56 -4.90 14.57
C GLY A 30 2.47 -4.36 13.65
N TYR A 31 1.60 -3.48 14.14
CA TYR A 31 0.59 -2.81 13.33
C TYR A 31 1.05 -1.40 12.98
N ARG A 32 0.94 -1.06 11.70
CA ARG A 32 1.22 0.28 11.19
C ARG A 32 -0.10 1.04 11.04
N THR A 33 -0.20 2.22 11.67
CA THR A 33 -1.41 3.05 11.54
C THR A 33 -1.56 3.54 10.11
N TRP A 34 -2.80 3.56 9.63
CA TRP A 34 -3.14 3.88 8.25
C TRP A 34 -4.10 5.06 8.23
N ASP A 35 -3.60 6.23 7.84
CA ASP A 35 -4.32 7.49 7.92
C ASP A 35 -5.28 7.66 6.74
N PRO A 36 -6.60 7.75 6.99
CA PRO A 36 -7.58 7.96 5.91
C PRO A 36 -7.46 9.34 5.24
N PHE A 37 -6.83 10.32 5.89
CA PHE A 37 -6.58 11.62 5.28
C PHE A 37 -5.42 11.58 4.29
N ARG A 38 -4.57 10.58 4.35
CA ARG A 38 -3.45 10.38 3.44
C ARG A 38 -3.68 9.28 2.42
N SER A 39 -4.74 8.49 2.58
CA SER A 39 -5.02 7.35 1.72
C SER A 39 -6.51 7.26 1.44
N LYS A 40 -6.85 7.38 0.17
CA LYS A 40 -8.25 7.22 -0.28
C LYS A 40 -8.76 5.81 -0.03
N LEU A 41 -7.88 4.82 -0.16
CA LEU A 41 -8.25 3.43 0.13
C LEU A 41 -8.59 3.23 1.60
N ALA A 42 -7.80 3.81 2.52
CA ALA A 42 -8.10 3.75 3.94
C ALA A 42 -9.44 4.41 4.25
N ALA A 43 -9.71 5.56 3.64
CA ALA A 43 -10.99 6.25 3.79
C ALA A 43 -12.16 5.39 3.29
N LEU A 44 -11.99 4.72 2.15
CA LEU A 44 -12.98 3.80 1.60
C LEU A 44 -13.25 2.64 2.56
N LEU A 45 -12.21 2.00 3.07
CA LEU A 45 -12.32 0.85 3.97
C LEU A 45 -13.03 1.22 5.28
N LEU A 46 -12.81 2.44 5.77
CA LEU A 46 -13.49 2.92 6.98
C LEU A 46 -14.95 3.26 6.76
N LYS A 47 -15.32 3.74 5.57
CA LYS A 47 -16.69 4.18 5.25
C LYS A 47 -17.59 3.04 4.78
N CYS A 48 -17.03 1.98 4.23
CA CYS A 48 -17.80 0.89 3.65
C CYS A 48 -17.82 -0.31 4.60
N SER A 49 -19.02 -0.72 5.05
CA SER A 49 -19.19 -1.94 5.83
C SER A 49 -19.00 -3.19 4.98
N ARG A 50 -19.19 -3.10 3.65
CA ARG A 50 -18.98 -4.18 2.68
C ARG A 50 -18.23 -3.62 1.48
N PRO A 51 -16.90 -3.47 1.56
CA PRO A 51 -16.14 -2.99 0.43
C PRO A 51 -16.23 -3.99 -0.73
N ALA A 52 -16.39 -3.48 -1.95
CA ALA A 52 -16.36 -4.29 -3.16
C ALA A 52 -14.97 -4.90 -3.39
N LEU A 53 -13.95 -4.32 -2.77
CA LEU A 53 -12.57 -4.76 -2.88
C LEU A 53 -12.27 -5.83 -1.83
N ARG A 54 -11.87 -7.01 -2.30
CA ARG A 54 -11.35 -8.07 -1.45
C ARG A 54 -9.86 -8.22 -1.67
N LEU A 55 -9.10 -8.09 -0.59
CA LEU A 55 -7.66 -8.35 -0.59
C LEU A 55 -7.36 -9.50 0.37
N ASP A 56 -6.82 -10.57 -0.19
CA ASP A 56 -6.34 -11.73 0.56
C ASP A 56 -4.81 -11.73 0.61
N ARG A 57 -4.23 -12.59 1.45
CA ARG A 57 -2.79 -12.70 1.58
C ARG A 57 -2.08 -13.02 0.27
N ASP A 58 -2.74 -13.77 -0.62
CA ASP A 58 -2.20 -14.25 -1.89
C ASP A 58 -2.61 -13.38 -3.09
N SER A 59 -3.32 -12.28 -2.86
CA SER A 59 -3.80 -11.43 -3.94
C SER A 59 -2.67 -10.82 -4.75
N ARG A 60 -2.92 -10.68 -6.05
CA ARG A 60 -2.06 -9.89 -6.95
C ARG A 60 -2.80 -8.60 -7.26
N VAL A 61 -2.16 -7.47 -6.98
CA VAL A 61 -2.77 -6.15 -7.09
C VAL A 61 -2.03 -5.33 -8.12
N LEU A 62 -2.78 -4.73 -9.03
CA LEU A 62 -2.27 -3.68 -9.91
C LEU A 62 -2.68 -2.34 -9.30
N TYR A 63 -1.72 -1.56 -8.84
CA TYR A 63 -1.95 -0.26 -8.24
C TYR A 63 -1.53 0.85 -9.21
N LEU A 64 -2.49 1.64 -9.66
CA LEU A 64 -2.24 2.72 -10.60
C LEU A 64 -2.11 4.05 -9.86
N GLY A 65 -0.99 4.74 -10.10
CA GLY A 65 -0.71 6.00 -9.42
C GLY A 65 -0.14 5.79 -8.02
N ALA A 66 0.90 4.98 -7.91
CA ALA A 66 1.48 4.57 -6.62
C ALA A 66 2.13 5.70 -5.82
N ALA A 67 2.50 6.79 -6.47
CA ALA A 67 3.22 7.92 -5.87
C ALA A 67 4.47 7.45 -5.11
N THR A 68 4.68 7.91 -3.88
CA THR A 68 5.83 7.53 -3.06
C THR A 68 5.64 6.19 -2.33
N GLY A 69 4.48 5.57 -2.45
CA GLY A 69 4.21 4.24 -1.90
C GLY A 69 3.49 4.21 -0.56
N THR A 70 2.95 5.31 -0.08
CA THR A 70 2.22 5.35 1.20
C THR A 70 1.11 4.30 1.27
N THR A 71 0.15 4.35 0.35
CA THR A 71 -0.95 3.36 0.30
C THR A 71 -0.45 1.99 -0.13
N VAL A 72 0.44 1.93 -1.12
CA VAL A 72 1.04 0.69 -1.61
C VAL A 72 1.70 -0.10 -0.48
N SER A 73 2.37 0.57 0.46
CA SER A 73 3.01 -0.10 1.60
C SER A 73 2.00 -0.86 2.47
N HIS A 74 0.83 -0.28 2.70
CA HIS A 74 -0.24 -0.94 3.45
C HIS A 74 -0.87 -2.09 2.66
N VAL A 75 -1.06 -1.91 1.37
CA VAL A 75 -1.54 -3.00 0.50
C VAL A 75 -0.54 -4.15 0.52
N SER A 76 0.76 -3.87 0.45
CA SER A 76 1.79 -4.90 0.52
C SER A 76 1.78 -5.67 1.85
N ASP A 77 1.44 -5.02 2.94
CA ASP A 77 1.27 -5.69 4.23
C ASP A 77 0.10 -6.69 4.19
N ILE A 78 -1.00 -6.31 3.55
CA ILE A 78 -2.20 -7.16 3.45
C ILE A 78 -1.93 -8.37 2.55
N VAL A 79 -1.35 -8.15 1.37
CA VAL A 79 -1.06 -9.20 0.41
C VAL A 79 0.34 -9.79 0.63
N CYS A 80 0.62 -10.19 1.85
CA CYS A 80 1.97 -10.55 2.29
C CYS A 80 2.58 -11.77 1.57
N SER A 81 1.74 -12.62 0.97
CA SER A 81 2.17 -13.75 0.15
C SER A 81 1.86 -13.53 -1.35
N GLY A 82 1.39 -12.35 -1.70
CA GLY A 82 1.06 -11.98 -3.08
C GLY A 82 2.03 -10.97 -3.66
N LEU A 83 1.52 -10.16 -4.58
CA LEU A 83 2.31 -9.12 -5.27
C LEU A 83 1.50 -7.84 -5.45
N VAL A 84 2.20 -6.71 -5.38
CA VAL A 84 1.67 -5.41 -5.77
C VAL A 84 2.50 -4.88 -6.93
N TYR A 85 1.88 -4.72 -8.09
CA TYR A 85 2.47 -4.01 -9.22
C TYR A 85 2.12 -2.53 -9.07
N ALA A 86 3.11 -1.70 -8.80
CA ALA A 86 2.93 -0.30 -8.48
C ALA A 86 3.36 0.58 -9.65
N VAL A 87 2.40 1.10 -10.39
CA VAL A 87 2.64 1.93 -11.57
C VAL A 87 2.67 3.39 -11.15
N GLU A 88 3.76 4.08 -11.46
CA GLU A 88 3.93 5.49 -11.19
C GLU A 88 4.62 6.18 -12.37
N PHE A 89 4.12 7.34 -12.76
CA PHE A 89 4.63 8.11 -13.90
C PHE A 89 5.77 9.06 -13.53
N SER A 90 5.75 9.61 -12.30
CA SER A 90 6.73 10.59 -11.87
C SER A 90 8.07 9.95 -11.49
N PRO A 91 9.19 10.30 -12.17
CA PRO A 91 10.50 9.81 -11.76
C PRO A 91 10.87 10.20 -10.33
N ARG A 92 10.41 11.37 -9.88
CA ARG A 92 10.68 11.86 -8.52
C ARG A 92 10.01 11.00 -7.47
N ALA A 93 8.74 10.70 -7.64
CA ALA A 93 8.01 9.81 -6.74
C ALA A 93 8.55 8.37 -6.82
N MET A 94 8.97 7.93 -8.00
CA MET A 94 9.53 6.60 -8.20
C MET A 94 10.81 6.37 -7.36
N ARG A 95 11.60 7.39 -7.09
CA ARG A 95 12.78 7.25 -6.23
C ARG A 95 12.41 6.75 -4.83
N ASP A 96 11.38 7.33 -4.24
CA ASP A 96 10.92 6.93 -2.90
C ASP A 96 10.25 5.55 -2.96
N LEU A 97 9.51 5.27 -4.03
CA LEU A 97 8.90 3.97 -4.24
C LEU A 97 9.95 2.87 -4.37
N ILE A 98 11.04 3.10 -5.09
CA ILE A 98 12.14 2.13 -5.21
C ILE A 98 12.79 1.85 -3.86
N ARG A 99 12.99 2.87 -3.03
CA ARG A 99 13.53 2.69 -1.68
C ARG A 99 12.61 1.81 -0.83
N LEU A 100 11.30 1.99 -0.97
CA LEU A 100 10.32 1.14 -0.31
C LEU A 100 10.44 -0.31 -0.79
N CYS A 101 10.64 -0.53 -2.09
CA CYS A 101 10.79 -1.85 -2.68
C CYS A 101 12.04 -2.59 -2.20
N GLU A 102 13.08 -1.90 -1.78
CA GLU A 102 14.26 -2.50 -1.17
C GLU A 102 13.93 -3.20 0.15
N ARG A 103 12.94 -2.70 0.86
CA ARG A 103 12.47 -3.24 2.14
C ARG A 103 11.27 -4.19 1.98
N ARG A 104 10.54 -4.12 0.86
CA ARG A 104 9.30 -4.87 0.63
C ARG A 104 9.37 -5.56 -0.73
N ARG A 105 9.72 -6.84 -0.70
CA ARG A 105 9.99 -7.62 -1.92
C ARG A 105 8.74 -7.98 -2.72
N ASN A 106 7.55 -7.80 -2.13
CA ASN A 106 6.29 -8.07 -2.83
C ASN A 106 5.72 -6.85 -3.56
N ILE A 107 6.51 -5.79 -3.71
CA ILE A 107 6.17 -4.63 -4.53
C ILE A 107 7.07 -4.60 -5.75
N VAL A 108 6.45 -4.55 -6.93
CA VAL A 108 7.16 -4.41 -8.22
C VAL A 108 6.90 -3.00 -8.75
N PRO A 109 7.92 -2.12 -8.75
CA PRO A 109 7.75 -0.75 -9.25
C PRO A 109 7.77 -0.73 -10.77
N ILE A 110 6.87 0.03 -11.38
CA ILE A 110 6.78 0.19 -12.83
C ILE A 110 6.68 1.68 -13.14
N LEU A 111 7.72 2.22 -13.80
CA LEU A 111 7.71 3.61 -14.26
C LEU A 111 6.98 3.67 -15.59
N ALA A 112 5.73 4.10 -15.58
CA ALA A 112 4.89 4.18 -16.76
C ALA A 112 3.69 5.11 -16.52
N ASP A 113 3.07 5.54 -17.62
CA ASP A 113 1.80 6.24 -17.59
C ASP A 113 0.67 5.21 -17.45
N ALA A 114 -0.10 5.29 -16.36
CA ALA A 114 -1.18 4.35 -16.09
C ALA A 114 -2.25 4.34 -17.20
N SER A 115 -2.41 5.45 -17.94
CA SER A 115 -3.36 5.56 -19.05
C SER A 115 -2.92 4.81 -20.30
N HIS A 116 -1.70 4.29 -20.34
CA HIS A 116 -1.15 3.50 -21.45
C HIS A 116 -0.82 2.08 -20.99
N PRO A 117 -1.83 1.23 -20.75
CA PRO A 117 -1.60 -0.13 -20.22
C PRO A 117 -0.77 -1.01 -21.16
N GLU A 118 -0.74 -0.72 -22.47
CA GLU A 118 0.09 -1.42 -23.42
C GLU A 118 1.58 -1.36 -23.09
N ASP A 119 2.01 -0.33 -22.34
CA ASP A 119 3.42 -0.15 -21.99
C ASP A 119 3.86 -1.03 -20.81
N TYR A 120 2.92 -1.59 -20.03
CA TYR A 120 3.28 -2.38 -18.86
C TYR A 120 2.50 -3.70 -18.71
N ALA A 121 1.46 -3.91 -19.51
CA ALA A 121 0.60 -5.09 -19.34
C ALA A 121 1.37 -6.42 -19.47
N PHE A 122 2.42 -6.47 -20.25
CA PHE A 122 3.24 -7.66 -20.44
C PHE A 122 4.05 -8.05 -19.18
N LEU A 123 4.16 -7.17 -18.21
CA LEU A 123 4.87 -7.42 -16.96
C LEU A 123 3.97 -8.09 -15.90
N LEU A 124 2.68 -8.10 -16.12
CA LEU A 124 1.70 -8.56 -15.12
C LEU A 124 1.52 -10.08 -15.11
#